data_c4413c597d0e1941102a3cd1305f356d
#
_entry.id   c4413c597d0e1941102a3cd1305f356d
#
_cell.length_a   1.000
_cell.length_b   1.000
_cell.length_c   1.000
_cell.angle_alpha   90.00
_cell.angle_beta   90.00
_cell.angle_gamma   90.00
#
_symmetry.space_group_name_H-M   'P 1'
#
loop_
_entity.id
_entity.type
_entity.pdbx_description
1 polymer ?
#
loop_
_entity_poly.entity_id
_entity_poly.type
_entity_poly.pdbx_seq_one_letter_code
_entity_poly.pdbx_strand_id
1 'polypeptide(L)'
;MCADNYVIAILYPQSICKKRRNYLVRRAKRITFASVKRKLYVTMRHFKTIFALMLAACTATATAQKERFVGGDISMLPKYEEAKVAYKTQTGETVSNVLTFFKDEGLNAMRVRLFVDPGRSNDKAVCQDLDYVKRLGKRIKDAGLKLMLDFHYSDTWADPAKQWTPDAWKTMTDTQLYDQIYTYTKECLEKMVEAGATPDFIQTGNEISYGMLWGTEGSSGLKKCNTSSNSNWERFTTLLKRAGSACREVCPQAKIVIHTERTAQSSVLTGIYDRLKQAGLDYDIIGLSYYPAYHGNLATLDAALKALETKAYGKDIMIVETGYSYAWAIGGTTYDYTKTYPYSEEGQRQFTEDLISLLKQHEQVTGLFWWWMEDNGNATVTNNWWNAALYNHNTGQPYAAFYELKNFAPTNTGIKTPTTKAAANTAWYTTDGRRLNRQPTAKGIYIHNKRKVVIN
;
A
#
# COMPACT_ATOMS: atom_id res chain seq x y z
N MET A 1 -22.60 -46.45 61.00
CA MET A 1 -23.72 -47.36 61.37
C MET A 1 -23.86 -48.29 60.20
N CYS A 2 -23.31 -49.46 60.35
CA CYS A 2 -23.94 -50.77 60.49
C CYS A 2 -24.63 -51.17 59.21
N ALA A 3 -24.09 -52.15 58.55
CA ALA A 3 -24.14 -53.63 58.64
C ALA A 3 -25.26 -54.10 57.71
N ASP A 4 -25.31 -55.20 57.05
CA ASP A 4 -24.73 -56.49 57.33
C ASP A 4 -24.73 -57.38 56.07
N ASN A 5 -23.84 -58.32 56.11
CA ASN A 5 -23.70 -59.54 55.34
C ASN A 5 -24.98 -60.41 55.19
N TYR A 6 -25.05 -61.16 54.09
CA TYR A 6 -25.49 -62.57 54.13
C TYR A 6 -24.76 -63.34 53.07
N VAL A 7 -24.01 -64.36 53.56
CA VAL A 7 -23.41 -65.50 52.87
C VAL A 7 -24.46 -66.58 52.70
N ILE A 8 -24.68 -67.07 51.51
CA ILE A 8 -25.30 -68.39 51.28
C ILE A 8 -24.32 -69.26 50.47
N ALA A 9 -23.74 -70.19 51.17
CA ALA A 9 -22.97 -71.29 50.58
C ALA A 9 -23.91 -72.44 50.15
N ILE A 10 -23.90 -72.78 48.87
CA ILE A 10 -24.51 -74.03 48.37
C ILE A 10 -23.41 -74.85 47.75
N LEU A 11 -23.13 -76.06 48.41
CA LEU A 11 -22.23 -77.11 47.96
C LEU A 11 -22.84 -77.87 46.77
N TYR A 12 -22.11 -78.02 45.68
CA TYR A 12 -22.34 -79.01 44.61
C TYR A 12 -21.03 -79.53 44.05
N PRO A 13 -20.97 -80.74 43.49
CA PRO A 13 -19.77 -81.55 43.44
C PRO A 13 -18.79 -81.24 42.33
N GLN A 14 -17.53 -81.49 42.57
CA GLN A 14 -16.31 -81.00 41.87
C GLN A 14 -16.01 -81.61 40.47
N SER A 15 -16.86 -82.28 39.75
CA SER A 15 -16.45 -83.02 38.54
C SER A 15 -16.96 -82.41 37.19
N ILE A 16 -17.83 -81.44 37.18
CA ILE A 16 -18.37 -80.89 35.92
C ILE A 16 -17.84 -79.44 35.62
N CYS A 17 -17.00 -78.89 36.47
CA CYS A 17 -16.68 -77.48 36.46
C CYS A 17 -15.50 -77.04 35.54
N LYS A 18 -14.58 -77.97 35.13
CA LYS A 18 -13.37 -77.48 34.38
C LYS A 18 -13.65 -77.14 32.91
N LYS A 19 -14.56 -77.81 32.19
CA LYS A 19 -14.83 -77.53 30.78
C LYS A 19 -15.72 -76.24 30.63
N ARG A 20 -16.73 -76.01 31.48
CA ARG A 20 -17.60 -74.84 31.43
C ARG A 20 -16.88 -73.59 31.91
N ARG A 21 -16.00 -73.68 32.92
CA ARG A 21 -15.24 -72.56 33.45
C ARG A 21 -14.26 -71.99 32.39
N ASN A 22 -13.62 -72.88 31.63
CA ASN A 22 -12.73 -72.42 30.56
C ASN A 22 -13.47 -71.78 29.35
N TYR A 23 -14.73 -72.28 29.09
CA TYR A 23 -15.55 -71.63 28.04
C TYR A 23 -16.07 -70.26 28.45
N LEU A 24 -16.53 -70.13 29.65
CA LEU A 24 -17.02 -68.81 30.17
C LEU A 24 -15.89 -67.81 30.33
N VAL A 25 -14.71 -68.18 30.80
CA VAL A 25 -13.54 -67.30 30.89
C VAL A 25 -13.02 -66.93 29.52
N ARG A 26 -13.04 -67.81 28.52
CA ARG A 26 -12.69 -67.48 27.14
C ARG A 26 -13.72 -66.56 26.49
N ARG A 27 -15.03 -66.73 26.80
CA ARG A 27 -16.11 -65.86 26.28
C ARG A 27 -16.08 -64.47 26.95
N ALA A 28 -15.84 -64.37 28.25
CA ALA A 28 -15.66 -63.12 28.98
C ALA A 28 -14.42 -62.32 28.49
N LYS A 29 -13.27 -63.08 28.29
CA LYS A 29 -12.06 -62.39 27.74
C LYS A 29 -12.27 -61.87 26.29
N ARG A 30 -13.02 -62.62 25.45
CA ARG A 30 -13.34 -62.22 24.07
C ARG A 30 -14.29 -61.02 24.05
N ILE A 31 -15.30 -60.99 24.94
CA ILE A 31 -16.25 -59.88 25.02
C ILE A 31 -15.56 -58.63 25.56
N THR A 32 -14.71 -58.75 26.57
CA THR A 32 -13.96 -57.60 27.15
C THR A 32 -12.93 -57.03 26.12
N PHE A 33 -12.24 -57.93 25.40
CA PHE A 33 -11.28 -57.47 24.38
C PHE A 33 -11.96 -56.84 23.17
N ALA A 34 -13.11 -57.35 22.74
CA ALA A 34 -13.88 -56.74 21.66
C ALA A 34 -14.51 -55.41 22.07
N SER A 35 -15.01 -55.28 23.30
CA SER A 35 -15.58 -54.03 23.82
C SER A 35 -14.50 -52.95 24.03
N VAL A 36 -13.32 -53.32 24.52
CA VAL A 36 -12.19 -52.41 24.69
C VAL A 36 -11.65 -51.97 23.32
N LYS A 37 -11.47 -52.87 22.36
CA LYS A 37 -11.09 -52.48 21.00
C LYS A 37 -12.11 -51.56 20.35
N ARG A 38 -13.42 -51.80 20.53
CA ARG A 38 -14.47 -50.97 19.94
C ARG A 38 -14.52 -49.57 20.63
N LYS A 39 -14.37 -49.52 21.95
CA LYS A 39 -14.23 -48.24 22.67
C LYS A 39 -12.97 -47.46 22.24
N LEU A 40 -11.82 -48.16 22.13
CA LEU A 40 -10.57 -47.51 21.68
C LEU A 40 -10.69 -46.97 20.24
N TYR A 41 -11.33 -47.76 19.36
CA TYR A 41 -11.53 -47.37 17.96
C TYR A 41 -12.49 -46.17 17.81
N VAL A 42 -13.56 -46.14 18.60
CA VAL A 42 -14.50 -45.00 18.67
C VAL A 42 -13.82 -43.75 19.26
N THR A 43 -13.03 -43.92 20.32
CA THR A 43 -12.29 -42.80 20.95
C THR A 43 -11.21 -42.27 19.99
N MET A 44 -10.46 -43.14 19.29
CA MET A 44 -9.48 -42.69 18.30
C MET A 44 -10.13 -42.02 17.07
N ARG A 45 -11.32 -42.47 16.67
CA ARG A 45 -12.07 -41.83 15.58
C ARG A 45 -12.57 -40.45 15.96
N HIS A 46 -13.07 -40.30 17.19
CA HIS A 46 -13.47 -38.99 17.73
C HIS A 46 -12.25 -38.06 17.92
N PHE A 47 -11.12 -38.61 18.37
CA PHE A 47 -9.87 -37.84 18.50
C PHE A 47 -9.34 -37.37 17.13
N LYS A 48 -9.38 -38.22 16.10
CA LYS A 48 -9.04 -37.86 14.72
C LYS A 48 -10.00 -36.82 14.14
N THR A 49 -11.30 -36.92 14.44
CA THR A 49 -12.30 -35.94 13.98
C THR A 49 -12.16 -34.60 14.72
N ILE A 50 -11.91 -34.65 16.03
CA ILE A 50 -11.66 -33.41 16.83
C ILE A 50 -10.34 -32.77 16.43
N PHE A 51 -9.29 -33.57 16.16
CA PHE A 51 -7.99 -33.06 15.69
C PHE A 51 -8.09 -32.50 14.26
N ALA A 52 -8.87 -33.14 13.38
CA ALA A 52 -9.16 -32.61 12.05
C ALA A 52 -10.02 -31.33 12.10
N LEU A 53 -10.98 -31.22 13.03
CA LEU A 53 -11.76 -30.03 13.29
C LEU A 53 -10.93 -28.92 13.94
N MET A 54 -9.99 -29.25 14.84
CA MET A 54 -9.03 -28.30 15.39
C MET A 54 -8.01 -27.83 14.32
N LEU A 55 -7.52 -28.72 13.45
CA LEU A 55 -6.69 -28.31 12.31
C LEU A 55 -7.49 -27.43 11.32
N ALA A 56 -8.76 -27.76 11.06
CA ALA A 56 -9.64 -26.93 10.22
C ALA A 56 -10.01 -25.59 10.90
N ALA A 57 -10.09 -25.55 12.23
CA ALA A 57 -10.29 -24.31 12.99
C ALA A 57 -9.00 -23.48 13.09
N CYS A 58 -7.82 -24.09 13.03
CA CYS A 58 -6.53 -23.40 12.94
C CYS A 58 -6.18 -22.93 11.50
N THR A 59 -6.95 -23.33 10.49
CA THR A 59 -7.02 -22.60 9.21
C THR A 59 -7.95 -21.41 9.29
N ALA A 60 -8.22 -20.91 10.52
CA ALA A 60 -8.82 -19.61 10.73
C ALA A 60 -7.99 -18.60 9.96
N THR A 61 -8.47 -18.22 8.80
CA THR A 61 -8.33 -16.91 8.19
C THR A 61 -7.09 -16.15 8.69
N ALA A 62 -5.90 -16.59 8.26
CA ALA A 62 -4.87 -15.60 8.01
C ALA A 62 -5.52 -14.68 6.96
N THR A 63 -6.15 -13.61 7.40
CA THR A 63 -6.52 -12.50 6.53
C THR A 63 -5.22 -12.14 5.83
N ALA A 64 -5.15 -12.43 4.53
CA ALA A 64 -3.96 -12.09 3.77
C ALA A 64 -3.70 -10.61 4.05
N GLN A 65 -2.55 -10.32 4.63
CA GLN A 65 -2.18 -8.94 4.95
C GLN A 65 -2.30 -8.14 3.66
N LYS A 66 -3.07 -7.05 3.70
CA LYS A 66 -3.26 -6.19 2.52
C LYS A 66 -1.90 -5.73 2.00
N GLU A 67 -1.76 -5.74 0.68
CA GLU A 67 -0.57 -5.17 0.04
C GLU A 67 -0.46 -3.70 0.40
N ARG A 68 0.74 -3.25 0.77
CA ARG A 68 1.03 -1.86 1.10
C ARG A 68 1.93 -1.24 0.05
N PHE A 69 1.65 0.02 -0.27
CA PHE A 69 2.35 0.81 -1.28
C PHE A 69 3.06 1.98 -0.63
N VAL A 70 4.34 2.15 -0.97
CA VAL A 70 5.17 3.21 -0.41
C VAL A 70 6.06 3.83 -1.46
N GLY A 71 6.16 5.15 -1.41
CA GLY A 71 6.99 5.95 -2.30
C GLY A 71 6.74 7.43 -2.13
N GLY A 72 6.63 8.16 -3.24
CA GLY A 72 6.36 9.59 -3.19
C GLY A 72 5.91 10.15 -4.52
N ASP A 73 5.54 11.44 -4.51
CA ASP A 73 5.34 12.22 -5.72
C ASP A 73 6.71 12.59 -6.27
N ILE A 74 6.96 12.20 -7.53
CA ILE A 74 8.21 12.42 -8.24
C ILE A 74 8.01 13.15 -9.56
N SER A 75 6.97 13.97 -9.61
CA SER A 75 6.55 14.65 -10.85
C SER A 75 7.62 15.57 -11.43
N MET A 76 8.60 15.99 -10.64
CA MET A 76 9.69 16.87 -11.09
C MET A 76 10.97 16.11 -11.45
N LEU A 77 11.05 14.79 -11.23
CA LEU A 77 12.27 14.00 -11.48
C LEU A 77 12.91 14.26 -12.86
N PRO A 78 12.17 14.28 -14.00
CA PRO A 78 12.77 14.59 -15.29
C PRO A 78 13.41 15.99 -15.34
N LYS A 79 12.86 16.98 -14.64
CA LYS A 79 13.42 18.34 -14.59
C LYS A 79 14.72 18.40 -13.80
N TYR A 80 14.81 17.65 -12.70
CA TYR A 80 16.05 17.52 -11.94
C TYR A 80 17.13 16.80 -12.76
N GLU A 81 16.76 15.75 -13.50
CA GLU A 81 17.67 15.03 -14.40
C GLU A 81 18.16 15.91 -15.56
N GLU A 82 17.27 16.69 -16.20
CA GLU A 82 17.61 17.70 -17.23
C GLU A 82 18.59 18.75 -16.66
N ALA A 83 18.40 19.16 -15.42
CA ALA A 83 19.30 20.08 -14.71
C ALA A 83 20.60 19.41 -14.22
N LYS A 84 20.80 18.12 -14.51
CA LYS A 84 21.97 17.30 -14.12
C LYS A 84 22.20 17.27 -12.60
N VAL A 85 21.11 17.25 -11.85
CA VAL A 85 21.14 17.11 -10.42
C VAL A 85 21.69 15.72 -10.06
N ALA A 86 22.68 15.67 -9.16
CA ALA A 86 23.30 14.42 -8.75
C ALA A 86 22.47 13.71 -7.69
N TYR A 87 22.06 12.49 -7.97
CA TYR A 87 21.52 11.57 -6.97
C TYR A 87 22.59 10.55 -6.59
N LYS A 88 22.76 10.30 -5.29
CA LYS A 88 23.76 9.38 -4.77
C LYS A 88 23.14 8.37 -3.82
N THR A 89 23.84 7.27 -3.61
CA THR A 89 23.54 6.31 -2.54
C THR A 89 23.92 6.89 -1.18
N GLN A 90 23.57 6.21 -0.09
CA GLN A 90 24.02 6.57 1.25
C GLN A 90 25.55 6.60 1.38
N THR A 91 26.25 5.76 0.62
CA THR A 91 27.72 5.68 0.60
C THR A 91 28.39 6.72 -0.32
N GLY A 92 27.60 7.54 -1.02
CA GLY A 92 28.10 8.60 -1.90
C GLY A 92 28.36 8.17 -3.35
N GLU A 93 28.01 6.95 -3.73
CA GLU A 93 28.10 6.46 -5.09
C GLU A 93 27.03 7.11 -5.98
N THR A 94 27.36 7.43 -7.21
CA THR A 94 26.41 8.06 -8.15
C THR A 94 25.33 7.07 -8.57
N VAL A 95 24.06 7.47 -8.43
CA VAL A 95 22.90 6.72 -8.90
C VAL A 95 22.68 7.01 -10.38
N SER A 96 22.82 5.99 -11.22
CA SER A 96 22.62 6.12 -12.69
C SER A 96 21.16 6.06 -13.11
N ASN A 97 20.29 5.40 -12.33
CA ASN A 97 18.85 5.30 -12.56
C ASN A 97 18.10 5.43 -11.22
N VAL A 98 17.50 6.59 -11.03
CA VAL A 98 16.82 6.95 -9.77
C VAL A 98 15.63 6.03 -9.48
N LEU A 99 14.85 5.64 -10.49
CA LEU A 99 13.69 4.76 -10.30
C LEU A 99 14.09 3.33 -9.91
N THR A 100 15.17 2.81 -10.50
CA THR A 100 15.72 1.52 -10.11
C THR A 100 16.25 1.59 -8.66
N PHE A 101 16.94 2.67 -8.31
CA PHE A 101 17.42 2.90 -6.95
C PHE A 101 16.26 2.95 -5.94
N PHE A 102 15.19 3.68 -6.21
CA PHE A 102 14.01 3.72 -5.35
C PHE A 102 13.44 2.33 -5.10
N LYS A 103 13.31 1.52 -6.15
CA LYS A 103 12.82 0.15 -6.05
C LYS A 103 13.77 -0.74 -5.24
N ASP A 104 15.07 -0.65 -5.48
CA ASP A 104 16.08 -1.45 -4.79
C ASP A 104 16.14 -1.12 -3.29
N GLU A 105 15.86 0.14 -2.93
CA GLU A 105 15.71 0.59 -1.55
C GLU A 105 14.34 0.23 -0.90
N GLY A 106 13.47 -0.43 -1.65
CA GLY A 106 12.23 -1.00 -1.11
C GLY A 106 10.97 -0.15 -1.33
N LEU A 107 11.06 0.94 -2.09
CA LEU A 107 9.87 1.67 -2.55
C LEU A 107 9.20 0.90 -3.69
N ASN A 108 7.88 0.94 -3.78
CA ASN A 108 7.13 0.12 -4.74
C ASN A 108 6.08 0.88 -5.55
N ALA A 109 5.85 2.17 -5.26
CA ALA A 109 4.86 2.98 -5.97
C ALA A 109 5.32 4.44 -6.10
N MET A 110 4.99 5.08 -7.22
CA MET A 110 5.30 6.50 -7.47
C MET A 110 4.04 7.23 -7.90
N ARG A 111 3.88 8.48 -7.44
CA ARG A 111 2.79 9.38 -7.80
C ARG A 111 3.28 10.43 -8.79
N VAL A 112 2.46 10.75 -9.79
CA VAL A 112 2.75 11.75 -10.83
C VAL A 112 1.50 12.57 -11.10
N ARG A 113 1.65 13.90 -11.03
CA ARG A 113 0.60 14.88 -11.34
C ARG A 113 0.41 15.03 -12.85
N LEU A 114 -0.81 15.38 -13.25
CA LEU A 114 -1.16 15.75 -14.62
C LEU A 114 -2.00 17.03 -14.63
N PHE A 115 -1.54 18.05 -15.32
CA PHE A 115 -2.27 19.29 -15.59
C PHE A 115 -2.88 19.28 -16.98
N VAL A 116 -3.91 20.10 -17.21
CA VAL A 116 -4.59 20.16 -18.52
C VAL A 116 -3.74 20.93 -19.54
N ASP A 117 -3.32 22.14 -19.21
CA ASP A 117 -2.43 22.96 -20.02
C ASP A 117 -1.43 23.73 -19.12
N PRO A 118 -0.36 23.04 -18.63
CA PRO A 118 0.61 23.66 -17.74
C PRO A 118 1.42 24.78 -18.39
N GLY A 119 1.45 24.88 -19.72
CA GLY A 119 2.13 25.95 -20.45
C GLY A 119 1.57 27.35 -20.16
N ARG A 120 0.38 27.43 -19.57
CA ARG A 120 -0.26 28.67 -19.13
C ARG A 120 0.21 29.14 -17.75
N SER A 121 0.89 28.31 -16.99
CA SER A 121 1.40 28.66 -15.66
C SER A 121 2.78 29.29 -15.74
N ASN A 122 3.02 30.31 -14.91
CA ASN A 122 4.35 30.87 -14.69
C ASN A 122 5.15 30.11 -13.62
N ASP A 123 4.55 29.15 -12.95
CA ASP A 123 5.21 28.31 -11.95
C ASP A 123 6.01 27.21 -12.64
N LYS A 124 7.33 27.21 -12.47
CA LYS A 124 8.24 26.23 -13.07
C LYS A 124 7.97 24.79 -12.64
N ALA A 125 7.31 24.59 -11.51
CA ALA A 125 6.92 23.31 -10.99
C ALA A 125 5.62 22.77 -11.62
N VAL A 126 4.94 23.58 -12.44
CA VAL A 126 3.76 23.23 -13.22
C VAL A 126 4.19 23.01 -14.67
N CYS A 127 4.60 21.78 -15.00
CA CYS A 127 5.13 21.43 -16.32
C CYS A 127 4.66 20.05 -16.80
N GLN A 128 3.81 19.38 -16.03
CA GLN A 128 3.40 17.99 -16.25
C GLN A 128 2.21 17.95 -17.19
N ASP A 129 2.45 18.19 -18.50
CA ASP A 129 1.51 17.87 -19.56
C ASP A 129 1.42 16.37 -19.81
N LEU A 130 0.51 15.95 -20.66
CA LEU A 130 0.29 14.53 -20.94
C LEU A 130 1.53 13.84 -21.54
N ASP A 131 2.28 14.51 -22.42
CA ASP A 131 3.47 13.92 -23.03
C ASP A 131 4.61 13.73 -22.02
N TYR A 132 4.78 14.69 -21.13
CA TYR A 132 5.71 14.58 -20.02
C TYR A 132 5.33 13.41 -19.10
N VAL A 133 4.05 13.33 -18.72
CA VAL A 133 3.55 12.30 -17.79
C VAL A 133 3.60 10.90 -18.41
N LYS A 134 3.30 10.75 -19.70
CA LYS A 134 3.47 9.46 -20.42
C LYS A 134 4.91 8.96 -20.35
N ARG A 135 5.88 9.83 -20.63
CA ARG A 135 7.31 9.44 -20.59
C ARG A 135 7.75 9.04 -19.19
N LEU A 136 7.39 9.81 -18.18
CA LEU A 136 7.73 9.49 -16.79
C LEU A 136 7.00 8.23 -16.31
N GLY A 137 5.70 8.12 -16.61
CA GLY A 137 4.88 6.96 -16.26
C GLY A 137 5.41 5.67 -16.87
N LYS A 138 5.82 5.70 -18.15
CA LYS A 138 6.47 4.54 -18.79
C LYS A 138 7.75 4.13 -18.06
N ARG A 139 8.61 5.07 -17.72
CA ARG A 139 9.84 4.80 -16.96
C ARG A 139 9.56 4.17 -15.61
N ILE A 140 8.52 4.63 -14.89
CA ILE A 140 8.07 4.06 -13.62
C ILE A 140 7.65 2.60 -13.82
N LYS A 141 6.84 2.32 -14.84
CA LYS A 141 6.39 0.95 -15.16
C LYS A 141 7.54 0.06 -15.60
N ASP A 142 8.46 0.55 -16.42
CA ASP A 142 9.66 -0.18 -16.88
C ASP A 142 10.58 -0.56 -15.69
N ALA A 143 10.65 0.30 -14.66
CA ALA A 143 11.34 -0.01 -13.41
C ALA A 143 10.58 -1.06 -12.55
N GLY A 144 9.36 -1.41 -12.93
CA GLY A 144 8.50 -2.36 -12.20
C GLY A 144 7.91 -1.77 -10.92
N LEU A 145 7.71 -0.46 -10.88
CA LEU A 145 7.02 0.27 -9.84
C LEU A 145 5.52 0.45 -10.19
N LYS A 146 4.69 0.60 -9.17
CA LYS A 146 3.29 1.01 -9.36
C LYS A 146 3.22 2.49 -9.67
N LEU A 147 2.26 2.87 -10.53
CA LEU A 147 2.02 4.25 -10.93
C LEU A 147 0.68 4.74 -10.37
N MET A 148 0.71 5.84 -9.62
CA MET A 148 -0.46 6.64 -9.27
C MET A 148 -0.47 7.89 -10.17
N LEU A 149 -1.50 8.01 -10.99
CA LEU A 149 -1.74 9.18 -11.83
C LEU A 149 -2.71 10.12 -11.14
N ASP A 150 -2.29 11.37 -10.91
CA ASP A 150 -3.06 12.39 -10.23
C ASP A 150 -3.57 13.45 -11.22
N PHE A 151 -4.83 13.42 -11.56
CA PHE A 151 -5.49 14.45 -12.37
C PHE A 151 -5.81 15.69 -11.55
N HIS A 152 -5.14 16.80 -11.81
CA HIS A 152 -5.50 18.09 -11.21
C HIS A 152 -6.76 18.71 -11.83
N TYR A 153 -7.11 18.34 -13.08
CA TYR A 153 -8.19 18.97 -13.86
C TYR A 153 -8.12 20.51 -13.86
N SER A 154 -6.92 21.02 -13.94
CA SER A 154 -6.59 22.44 -13.92
C SER A 154 -5.35 22.69 -14.77
N ASP A 155 -5.14 23.93 -15.22
CA ASP A 155 -3.92 24.35 -15.93
C ASP A 155 -2.76 24.63 -14.96
N THR A 156 -3.05 24.72 -13.66
CA THR A 156 -2.09 24.93 -12.57
C THR A 156 -2.50 24.15 -11.34
N TRP A 157 -1.86 24.44 -10.21
CA TRP A 157 -2.19 23.79 -8.94
C TRP A 157 -3.68 23.80 -8.64
N ALA A 158 -4.24 22.62 -8.36
CA ALA A 158 -5.52 22.43 -7.71
C ALA A 158 -5.25 22.05 -6.24
N ASP A 159 -5.80 22.81 -5.31
CA ASP A 159 -5.65 22.64 -3.86
C ASP A 159 -6.90 23.18 -3.12
N PRO A 160 -6.98 23.11 -1.78
CA PRO A 160 -8.15 23.58 -1.04
C PRO A 160 -8.47 25.08 -1.22
N ALA A 161 -7.50 25.88 -1.65
CA ALA A 161 -7.69 27.30 -1.91
C ALA A 161 -8.15 27.59 -3.35
N LYS A 162 -7.85 26.68 -4.29
CA LYS A 162 -8.08 26.91 -5.72
C LYS A 162 -8.36 25.60 -6.47
N GLN A 163 -9.45 25.59 -7.21
CA GLN A 163 -9.87 24.47 -8.09
C GLN A 163 -10.39 25.10 -9.39
N TRP A 164 -9.49 25.83 -10.04
CA TRP A 164 -9.88 26.64 -11.20
C TRP A 164 -10.22 25.78 -12.40
N THR A 165 -11.30 26.12 -13.09
CA THR A 165 -11.63 25.48 -14.35
C THR A 165 -10.57 25.83 -15.39
N PRO A 166 -10.02 24.86 -16.15
CA PRO A 166 -9.07 25.11 -17.21
C PRO A 166 -9.54 26.19 -18.18
N ASP A 167 -8.63 27.00 -18.69
CA ASP A 167 -8.99 28.11 -19.56
C ASP A 167 -9.77 27.68 -20.80
N ALA A 168 -9.41 26.53 -21.38
CA ALA A 168 -10.12 25.95 -22.51
C ALA A 168 -11.57 25.52 -22.19
N TRP A 169 -11.92 25.34 -20.90
CA TRP A 169 -13.23 24.86 -20.46
C TRP A 169 -14.06 25.95 -19.77
N LYS A 170 -13.52 27.15 -19.54
CA LYS A 170 -14.11 28.20 -18.69
C LYS A 170 -15.49 28.71 -19.17
N THR A 171 -15.79 28.58 -20.47
CA THR A 171 -17.08 29.01 -21.06
C THR A 171 -18.09 27.88 -21.16
N MET A 172 -17.75 26.67 -20.79
CA MET A 172 -18.61 25.51 -20.86
C MET A 172 -19.71 25.55 -19.80
N THR A 173 -20.90 25.13 -20.18
CA THR A 173 -21.99 24.85 -19.23
C THR A 173 -21.66 23.62 -18.37
N ASP A 174 -22.37 23.43 -17.27
CA ASP A 174 -22.14 22.24 -16.41
C ASP A 174 -22.31 20.94 -17.19
N THR A 175 -23.30 20.83 -18.09
CA THR A 175 -23.49 19.65 -18.94
C THR A 175 -22.28 19.41 -19.85
N GLN A 176 -21.77 20.46 -20.48
CA GLN A 176 -20.56 20.35 -21.32
C GLN A 176 -19.32 19.97 -20.50
N LEU A 177 -19.20 20.47 -19.25
CA LEU A 177 -18.10 20.08 -18.34
C LEU A 177 -18.19 18.60 -17.93
N TYR A 178 -19.41 18.04 -17.77
CA TYR A 178 -19.58 16.61 -17.49
C TYR A 178 -19.08 15.75 -18.65
N ASP A 179 -19.35 16.14 -19.89
CA ASP A 179 -18.86 15.43 -21.06
C ASP A 179 -17.36 15.67 -21.27
N GLN A 180 -16.89 16.88 -21.03
CA GLN A 180 -15.49 17.26 -21.18
C GLN A 180 -14.57 16.49 -20.20
N ILE A 181 -14.94 16.39 -18.92
CA ILE A 181 -14.10 15.67 -17.95
C ILE A 181 -14.03 14.18 -18.27
N TYR A 182 -15.14 13.58 -18.75
CA TYR A 182 -15.13 12.21 -19.21
C TYR A 182 -14.21 12.04 -20.43
N THR A 183 -14.39 12.86 -21.47
CA THR A 183 -13.60 12.80 -22.72
C THR A 183 -12.10 13.01 -22.44
N TYR A 184 -11.77 14.05 -21.68
CA TYR A 184 -10.38 14.34 -21.31
C TYR A 184 -9.72 13.19 -20.53
N THR A 185 -10.43 12.67 -19.51
CA THR A 185 -9.91 11.56 -18.69
C THR A 185 -9.70 10.32 -19.55
N LYS A 186 -10.67 9.98 -20.43
CA LYS A 186 -10.58 8.84 -21.32
C LYS A 186 -9.40 8.98 -22.29
N GLU A 187 -9.28 10.07 -23.00
CA GLU A 187 -8.21 10.31 -23.96
C GLU A 187 -6.82 10.29 -23.30
N CYS A 188 -6.69 10.88 -22.11
CA CYS A 188 -5.43 10.83 -21.35
C CYS A 188 -5.06 9.39 -21.00
N LEU A 189 -6.01 8.60 -20.48
CA LEU A 189 -5.76 7.22 -20.09
C LEU A 189 -5.47 6.32 -21.29
N GLU A 190 -6.18 6.47 -22.41
CA GLU A 190 -5.90 5.75 -23.65
C GLU A 190 -4.46 6.00 -24.10
N LYS A 191 -4.01 7.25 -24.13
CA LYS A 191 -2.64 7.62 -24.49
C LYS A 191 -1.60 7.14 -23.48
N MET A 192 -1.94 7.07 -22.18
CA MET A 192 -1.08 6.46 -21.15
C MET A 192 -0.93 4.96 -21.39
N VAL A 193 -2.02 4.25 -21.69
CA VAL A 193 -2.02 2.82 -22.01
C VAL A 193 -1.19 2.53 -23.27
N GLU A 194 -1.41 3.28 -24.34
CA GLU A 194 -0.65 3.17 -25.61
C GLU A 194 0.85 3.37 -25.37
N ALA A 195 1.23 4.28 -24.47
CA ALA A 195 2.63 4.54 -24.11
C ALA A 195 3.26 3.47 -23.22
N GLY A 196 2.52 2.47 -22.77
CA GLY A 196 2.99 1.49 -21.77
C GLY A 196 3.10 2.06 -20.35
N ALA A 197 2.37 3.14 -20.07
CA ALA A 197 2.32 3.84 -18.78
C ALA A 197 0.96 3.64 -18.06
N THR A 198 0.34 2.47 -18.19
CA THR A 198 -0.95 2.15 -17.58
C THR A 198 -0.90 2.38 -16.06
N PRO A 199 -1.70 3.29 -15.50
CA PRO A 199 -1.70 3.53 -14.07
C PRO A 199 -2.30 2.36 -13.29
N ASP A 200 -1.77 2.12 -12.08
CA ASP A 200 -2.32 1.18 -11.11
C ASP A 200 -3.34 1.88 -10.19
N PHE A 201 -3.16 3.18 -9.97
CA PHE A 201 -4.05 4.06 -9.20
C PHE A 201 -4.34 5.31 -10.02
N ILE A 202 -5.58 5.78 -9.99
CA ILE A 202 -6.02 7.00 -10.68
C ILE A 202 -6.72 7.90 -9.68
N GLN A 203 -6.11 9.04 -9.38
CA GLN A 203 -6.67 10.05 -8.53
C GLN A 203 -7.47 11.03 -9.38
N THR A 204 -8.78 11.10 -9.15
CA THR A 204 -9.71 11.94 -9.93
C THR A 204 -9.95 13.27 -9.23
N GLY A 205 -8.96 14.12 -9.28
CA GLY A 205 -8.91 15.43 -8.62
C GLY A 205 -7.98 15.46 -7.41
N ASN A 206 -7.29 16.57 -7.20
CA ASN A 206 -6.38 16.80 -6.10
C ASN A 206 -7.01 17.67 -5.01
N GLU A 207 -7.03 17.19 -3.74
CA GLU A 207 -7.52 17.89 -2.54
C GLU A 207 -8.90 18.55 -2.72
N ILE A 208 -9.86 17.76 -3.18
CA ILE A 208 -11.18 18.22 -3.67
C ILE A 208 -12.26 18.35 -2.59
N SER A 209 -11.89 18.62 -1.33
CA SER A 209 -12.87 18.70 -0.22
C SER A 209 -13.91 19.80 -0.41
N TYR A 210 -13.61 20.79 -1.19
CA TYR A 210 -14.55 21.87 -1.57
C TYR A 210 -15.09 21.75 -3.01
N GLY A 211 -15.03 20.56 -3.60
CA GLY A 211 -15.40 20.32 -4.99
C GLY A 211 -14.27 20.65 -5.97
N MET A 212 -14.58 20.65 -7.26
CA MET A 212 -13.65 20.86 -8.35
C MET A 212 -14.24 21.69 -9.48
N LEU A 213 -13.40 22.23 -10.38
CA LEU A 213 -13.84 23.05 -11.53
C LEU A 213 -14.80 24.17 -11.10
N TRP A 214 -14.35 24.98 -10.11
CA TRP A 214 -15.21 26.01 -9.49
C TRP A 214 -15.65 27.11 -10.42
N GLY A 215 -14.94 27.36 -11.49
CA GLY A 215 -15.05 28.48 -12.41
C GLY A 215 -13.70 29.18 -12.59
N THR A 216 -13.73 30.41 -13.14
CA THR A 216 -12.54 31.20 -13.40
C THR A 216 -12.10 31.94 -12.13
N GLU A 217 -10.77 32.05 -11.93
CA GLU A 217 -10.18 32.82 -10.83
C GLU A 217 -10.73 34.26 -10.82
N GLY A 218 -11.05 34.76 -9.62
CA GLY A 218 -11.59 36.11 -9.45
C GLY A 218 -13.04 36.30 -9.85
N SER A 219 -13.72 35.26 -10.39
CA SER A 219 -15.14 35.35 -10.72
C SER A 219 -16.03 35.30 -9.47
N SER A 220 -17.20 35.93 -9.54
CA SER A 220 -18.28 35.77 -8.56
C SER A 220 -19.02 34.47 -8.82
N GLY A 221 -19.55 33.81 -7.78
CA GLY A 221 -20.38 32.62 -7.95
C GLY A 221 -19.62 31.33 -8.19
N LEU A 222 -18.44 31.19 -7.58
CA LEU A 222 -17.67 29.95 -7.63
C LEU A 222 -18.48 28.75 -7.15
N LYS A 223 -18.42 27.63 -7.90
CA LYS A 223 -19.16 26.38 -7.65
C LYS A 223 -18.50 25.52 -6.58
N LYS A 224 -18.24 26.08 -5.38
CA LYS A 224 -17.67 25.37 -4.23
C LYS A 224 -18.71 24.48 -3.55
N CYS A 225 -18.26 23.34 -3.02
CA CYS A 225 -19.02 22.49 -2.11
C CYS A 225 -18.68 22.80 -0.66
N ASN A 226 -19.61 22.51 0.26
CA ASN A 226 -19.39 22.56 1.68
C ASN A 226 -20.27 21.50 2.36
N THR A 227 -19.75 20.81 3.38
CA THR A 227 -20.52 19.78 4.11
C THR A 227 -21.72 20.36 4.87
N SER A 228 -21.72 21.65 5.22
CA SER A 228 -22.82 22.34 5.86
C SER A 228 -23.95 22.80 4.90
N SER A 229 -23.78 22.60 3.58
CA SER A 229 -24.71 23.03 2.54
C SER A 229 -24.93 21.94 1.53
N ASN A 230 -26.09 21.96 0.83
CA ASN A 230 -26.35 21.08 -0.30
C ASN A 230 -25.90 21.66 -1.64
N SER A 231 -25.46 22.91 -1.66
CA SER A 231 -25.06 23.60 -2.89
C SER A 231 -23.93 22.89 -3.61
N ASN A 232 -24.06 22.76 -4.92
CA ASN A 232 -23.07 22.20 -5.85
C ASN A 232 -22.66 20.73 -5.64
N TRP A 233 -23.24 19.99 -4.67
CA TRP A 233 -22.89 18.59 -4.44
C TRP A 233 -23.30 17.68 -5.58
N GLU A 234 -24.49 17.87 -6.15
CA GLU A 234 -24.94 17.12 -7.32
C GLU A 234 -24.01 17.33 -8.52
N ARG A 235 -23.65 18.60 -8.79
CA ARG A 235 -22.65 18.94 -9.81
C ARG A 235 -21.31 18.26 -9.56
N PHE A 236 -20.78 18.38 -8.35
CA PHE A 236 -19.49 17.81 -7.97
C PHE A 236 -19.49 16.28 -8.10
N THR A 237 -20.50 15.61 -7.57
CA THR A 237 -20.58 14.14 -7.67
C THR A 237 -20.82 13.67 -9.09
N THR A 238 -21.49 14.47 -9.94
CA THR A 238 -21.64 14.16 -11.37
C THR A 238 -20.30 14.25 -12.10
N LEU A 239 -19.49 15.28 -11.85
CA LEU A 239 -18.12 15.38 -12.38
C LEU A 239 -17.29 14.15 -12.00
N LEU A 240 -17.29 13.76 -10.73
CA LEU A 240 -16.55 12.58 -10.26
C LEU A 240 -17.05 11.27 -10.89
N LYS A 241 -18.38 11.11 -11.04
CA LYS A 241 -18.96 9.93 -11.73
C LYS A 241 -18.52 9.85 -13.19
N ARG A 242 -18.48 10.98 -13.88
CA ARG A 242 -18.04 11.05 -15.28
C ARG A 242 -16.54 10.71 -15.43
N ALA A 243 -15.69 11.28 -14.57
CA ALA A 243 -14.26 10.93 -14.53
C ALA A 243 -14.07 9.43 -14.19
N GLY A 244 -14.77 8.94 -13.16
CA GLY A 244 -14.72 7.53 -12.75
C GLY A 244 -15.18 6.57 -13.85
N SER A 245 -16.21 6.91 -14.61
CA SER A 245 -16.68 6.11 -15.76
C SER A 245 -15.59 5.96 -16.81
N ALA A 246 -14.88 7.02 -17.15
CA ALA A 246 -13.73 6.96 -18.07
C ALA A 246 -12.60 6.08 -17.52
N CYS A 247 -12.30 6.18 -16.21
CA CYS A 247 -11.31 5.32 -15.56
C CYS A 247 -11.68 3.84 -15.66
N ARG A 248 -12.92 3.47 -15.37
CA ARG A 248 -13.39 2.08 -15.46
C ARG A 248 -13.40 1.53 -16.88
N GLU A 249 -13.70 2.39 -17.84
CA GLU A 249 -13.72 2.00 -19.26
C GLU A 249 -12.32 1.69 -19.79
N VAL A 250 -11.35 2.56 -19.53
CA VAL A 250 -10.00 2.44 -20.12
C VAL A 250 -9.06 1.60 -19.24
N CYS A 251 -9.14 1.76 -17.92
CA CYS A 251 -8.26 1.11 -16.96
C CYS A 251 -9.07 0.36 -15.88
N PRO A 252 -9.84 -0.70 -16.23
CA PRO A 252 -10.76 -1.37 -15.30
C PRO A 252 -10.07 -2.02 -14.09
N GLN A 253 -8.77 -2.28 -14.17
CA GLN A 253 -8.00 -2.85 -13.07
C GLN A 253 -7.38 -1.78 -12.15
N ALA A 254 -7.33 -0.52 -12.58
CA ALA A 254 -6.81 0.55 -11.76
C ALA A 254 -7.77 0.89 -10.60
N LYS A 255 -7.19 1.26 -9.46
CA LYS A 255 -7.95 1.70 -8.30
C LYS A 255 -8.20 3.20 -8.37
N ILE A 256 -9.46 3.61 -8.25
CA ILE A 256 -9.84 5.03 -8.25
C ILE A 256 -9.67 5.60 -6.84
N VAL A 257 -8.95 6.71 -6.72
CA VAL A 257 -8.64 7.42 -5.48
C VAL A 257 -9.41 8.74 -5.44
N ILE A 258 -10.12 8.99 -4.34
CA ILE A 258 -10.72 10.30 -4.04
C ILE A 258 -9.88 10.97 -2.97
N HIS A 259 -9.26 12.09 -3.30
CA HIS A 259 -8.26 12.76 -2.48
C HIS A 259 -8.82 13.99 -1.76
N THR A 260 -8.69 14.02 -0.43
CA THR A 260 -9.07 15.13 0.43
C THR A 260 -8.01 15.42 1.50
N GLU A 261 -8.01 16.63 2.05
CA GLU A 261 -7.01 17.12 3.00
C GLU A 261 -7.58 17.38 4.41
N ARG A 262 -8.77 16.87 4.72
CA ARG A 262 -9.51 17.24 5.94
C ARG A 262 -9.15 16.43 7.18
N THR A 263 -7.94 15.90 7.27
CA THR A 263 -7.48 15.06 8.39
C THR A 263 -7.50 15.77 9.76
N ALA A 264 -7.40 17.09 9.80
CA ALA A 264 -7.57 17.87 11.03
C ALA A 264 -9.02 17.92 11.56
N GLN A 265 -10.02 17.55 10.76
CA GLN A 265 -11.43 17.74 11.04
C GLN A 265 -12.23 16.48 10.71
N SER A 266 -12.16 15.46 11.56
CA SER A 266 -12.75 14.13 11.33
C SER A 266 -14.23 14.17 10.96
N SER A 267 -15.03 15.09 11.54
CA SER A 267 -16.46 15.21 11.21
C SER A 267 -16.71 15.77 9.81
N VAL A 268 -15.89 16.72 9.37
CA VAL A 268 -15.95 17.25 7.99
C VAL A 268 -15.48 16.18 7.02
N LEU A 269 -14.37 15.51 7.34
CA LEU A 269 -13.83 14.42 6.53
C LEU A 269 -14.86 13.31 6.31
N THR A 270 -15.44 12.77 7.37
CA THR A 270 -16.49 11.73 7.25
C THR A 270 -17.76 12.26 6.57
N GLY A 271 -18.13 13.52 6.81
CA GLY A 271 -19.27 14.16 6.13
C GLY A 271 -19.11 14.23 4.61
N ILE A 272 -17.89 14.44 4.10
CA ILE A 272 -17.60 14.38 2.66
C ILE A 272 -17.87 12.96 2.13
N TYR A 273 -17.27 11.95 2.73
CA TYR A 273 -17.40 10.56 2.26
C TYR A 273 -18.80 9.99 2.48
N ASP A 274 -19.54 10.43 3.49
CA ASP A 274 -20.97 10.12 3.65
C ASP A 274 -21.79 10.63 2.45
N ARG A 275 -21.54 11.87 1.98
CA ARG A 275 -22.20 12.44 0.79
C ARG A 275 -21.81 11.71 -0.50
N LEU A 276 -20.54 11.33 -0.67
CA LEU A 276 -20.09 10.56 -1.82
C LEU A 276 -20.74 9.16 -1.83
N LYS A 277 -20.84 8.50 -0.67
CA LYS A 277 -21.56 7.23 -0.52
C LYS A 277 -23.03 7.37 -0.84
N GLN A 278 -23.69 8.41 -0.32
CA GLN A 278 -25.11 8.71 -0.57
C GLN A 278 -25.37 8.99 -2.06
N ALA A 279 -24.44 9.65 -2.74
CA ALA A 279 -24.51 9.87 -4.17
C ALA A 279 -24.25 8.61 -5.01
N GLY A 280 -23.84 7.49 -4.39
CA GLY A 280 -23.48 6.25 -5.08
C GLY A 280 -22.25 6.41 -5.97
N LEU A 281 -21.20 7.13 -5.48
CA LEU A 281 -19.96 7.28 -6.21
C LEU A 281 -19.18 5.96 -6.20
N ASP A 282 -18.73 5.53 -7.39
CA ASP A 282 -17.81 4.41 -7.55
C ASP A 282 -16.37 4.87 -7.43
N TYR A 283 -15.69 4.38 -6.39
CA TYR A 283 -14.25 4.57 -6.14
C TYR A 283 -13.74 3.46 -5.23
N ASP A 284 -12.43 3.31 -5.09
CA ASP A 284 -11.80 2.22 -4.34
C ASP A 284 -11.09 2.69 -3.08
N ILE A 285 -10.50 3.89 -3.10
CA ILE A 285 -9.54 4.35 -2.09
C ILE A 285 -9.89 5.76 -1.63
N ILE A 286 -9.82 5.95 -0.32
CA ILE A 286 -9.84 7.26 0.34
C ILE A 286 -8.39 7.77 0.37
N GLY A 287 -8.07 8.77 -0.44
CA GLY A 287 -6.78 9.46 -0.43
C GLY A 287 -6.80 10.63 0.53
N LEU A 288 -5.72 10.77 1.31
CA LEU A 288 -5.60 11.82 2.32
C LEU A 288 -4.27 12.55 2.19
N SER A 289 -4.30 13.89 2.31
CA SER A 289 -3.11 14.65 2.69
C SER A 289 -2.99 14.68 4.21
N TYR A 290 -1.77 14.44 4.70
CA TYR A 290 -1.44 14.66 6.10
C TYR A 290 -0.08 15.35 6.24
N TYR A 291 -0.12 16.59 6.66
CA TYR A 291 1.04 17.38 7.02
C TYR A 291 0.87 17.89 8.44
N PRO A 292 1.71 17.50 9.42
CA PRO A 292 1.52 17.97 10.80
C PRO A 292 1.49 19.51 10.90
N ALA A 293 2.24 20.18 10.05
CA ALA A 293 2.23 21.64 9.98
C ALA A 293 0.85 22.29 9.76
N TYR A 294 -0.07 21.57 9.09
CA TYR A 294 -1.42 22.06 8.75
C TYR A 294 -2.53 21.29 9.44
N HIS A 295 -2.30 20.01 9.76
CA HIS A 295 -3.36 19.09 10.14
C HIS A 295 -3.28 18.62 11.59
N GLY A 296 -2.30 19.09 12.37
CA GLY A 296 -2.14 18.69 13.75
C GLY A 296 -1.21 17.48 13.92
N ASN A 297 -1.11 16.97 15.14
CA ASN A 297 -0.20 15.87 15.48
C ASN A 297 -0.71 14.50 15.02
N LEU A 298 0.10 13.46 15.26
CA LEU A 298 -0.24 12.07 14.91
C LEU A 298 -1.52 11.57 15.60
N ALA A 299 -1.84 12.05 16.80
CA ALA A 299 -3.11 11.71 17.47
C ALA A 299 -4.32 12.27 16.73
N THR A 300 -4.18 13.44 16.08
CA THR A 300 -5.23 14.01 15.23
C THR A 300 -5.44 13.15 13.97
N LEU A 301 -4.37 12.68 13.36
CA LEU A 301 -4.44 11.73 12.23
C LEU A 301 -5.09 10.41 12.67
N ASP A 302 -4.67 9.84 13.80
CA ASP A 302 -5.24 8.60 14.37
C ASP A 302 -6.77 8.73 14.55
N ALA A 303 -7.22 9.86 15.11
CA ALA A 303 -8.64 10.13 15.28
C ALA A 303 -9.40 10.20 13.94
N ALA A 304 -8.80 10.79 12.91
CA ALA A 304 -9.39 10.86 11.57
C ALA A 304 -9.49 9.46 10.93
N LEU A 305 -8.43 8.64 11.03
CA LEU A 305 -8.42 7.27 10.51
C LEU A 305 -9.46 6.41 11.22
N LYS A 306 -9.52 6.44 12.54
CA LYS A 306 -10.55 5.74 13.35
C LYS A 306 -11.97 6.17 12.99
N ALA A 307 -12.18 7.45 12.72
CA ALA A 307 -13.49 7.95 12.30
C ALA A 307 -13.90 7.38 10.93
N LEU A 308 -12.99 7.29 9.96
CA LEU A 308 -13.24 6.66 8.66
C LEU A 308 -13.50 5.15 8.79
N GLU A 309 -12.71 4.45 9.59
CA GLU A 309 -12.86 3.02 9.84
C GLU A 309 -14.19 2.70 10.51
N THR A 310 -14.62 3.53 11.48
CA THR A 310 -15.91 3.39 12.16
C THR A 310 -17.09 3.53 11.20
N LYS A 311 -16.99 4.37 10.18
CA LYS A 311 -18.01 4.56 9.14
C LYS A 311 -18.16 3.37 8.19
N ALA A 312 -17.18 2.46 8.18
CA ALA A 312 -17.17 1.23 7.40
C ALA A 312 -17.58 1.46 5.91
N TYR A 313 -16.86 2.35 5.24
CA TYR A 313 -17.11 2.62 3.81
C TYR A 313 -16.74 1.44 2.90
N GLY A 314 -15.98 0.46 3.42
CA GLY A 314 -15.47 -0.68 2.65
C GLY A 314 -14.37 -0.28 1.67
N LYS A 315 -13.64 0.79 1.97
CA LYS A 315 -12.57 1.36 1.14
C LYS A 315 -11.23 1.24 1.83
N ASP A 316 -10.18 1.09 1.05
CA ASP A 316 -8.82 1.27 1.55
C ASP A 316 -8.54 2.76 1.76
N ILE A 317 -7.54 3.06 2.58
CA ILE A 317 -7.09 4.44 2.85
C ILE A 317 -5.63 4.55 2.41
N MET A 318 -5.27 5.66 1.78
CA MET A 318 -3.88 5.99 1.47
C MET A 318 -3.55 7.40 1.92
N ILE A 319 -2.41 7.58 2.56
CA ILE A 319 -1.79 8.89 2.72
C ILE A 319 -1.08 9.17 1.40
N VAL A 320 -1.75 9.89 0.51
CA VAL A 320 -1.25 10.18 -0.85
C VAL A 320 -0.33 11.39 -0.89
N GLU A 321 -0.34 12.18 0.18
CA GLU A 321 0.62 13.26 0.42
C GLU A 321 0.98 13.36 1.90
N THR A 322 2.26 13.43 2.20
CA THR A 322 2.82 13.78 3.51
C THR A 322 4.20 14.40 3.37
N GLY A 323 4.67 15.04 4.41
CA GLY A 323 6.02 15.58 4.47
C GLY A 323 6.31 16.21 5.82
N TYR A 324 7.58 16.30 6.17
CA TYR A 324 8.08 16.99 7.34
C TYR A 324 9.42 17.67 7.03
N SER A 325 9.61 18.84 7.56
CA SER A 325 10.81 19.65 7.26
C SER A 325 12.04 19.16 8.01
N TYR A 326 13.19 19.12 7.31
CA TYR A 326 14.49 18.87 7.93
C TYR A 326 15.27 20.16 8.31
N ALA A 327 14.76 21.34 7.96
CA ALA A 327 15.55 22.58 8.13
C ALA A 327 14.77 23.73 8.76
N TRP A 328 13.64 24.15 8.20
CA TRP A 328 12.80 25.26 8.69
C TRP A 328 11.33 24.99 8.36
N ALA A 329 10.43 25.78 8.94
CA ALA A 329 8.99 25.61 8.74
C ALA A 329 8.59 25.65 7.27
N ILE A 330 7.66 24.79 6.88
CA ILE A 330 6.97 24.87 5.59
C ILE A 330 6.11 26.15 5.60
N GLY A 331 6.01 26.83 4.46
CA GLY A 331 5.21 28.06 4.34
C GLY A 331 3.75 27.83 4.75
N GLY A 332 3.17 28.74 5.52
CA GLY A 332 1.78 28.63 6.01
C GLY A 332 1.58 27.69 7.19
N THR A 333 2.65 27.21 7.84
CA THR A 333 2.59 26.36 9.04
C THR A 333 1.66 26.95 10.10
N THR A 334 0.69 26.14 10.56
CA THR A 334 -0.27 26.47 11.60
C THR A 334 0.12 25.89 12.95
N TYR A 335 0.76 24.69 12.95
CA TYR A 335 1.15 23.98 14.16
C TYR A 335 2.67 23.82 14.22
N ASP A 336 3.24 24.02 15.41
CA ASP A 336 4.66 23.83 15.69
C ASP A 336 4.90 22.55 16.51
N TYR A 337 5.62 21.61 15.93
CA TYR A 337 6.01 20.35 16.58
C TYR A 337 7.53 20.21 16.77
N THR A 338 8.27 21.33 16.69
CA THR A 338 9.75 21.31 16.80
C THR A 338 10.26 20.83 18.15
N LYS A 339 9.42 20.87 19.20
CA LYS A 339 9.76 20.28 20.50
C LYS A 339 9.80 18.77 20.46
N THR A 340 9.00 18.12 19.60
CA THR A 340 8.95 16.67 19.44
C THR A 340 9.85 16.23 18.29
N TYR A 341 9.77 16.93 17.17
CA TYR A 341 10.53 16.65 15.96
C TYR A 341 11.26 17.94 15.55
N PRO A 342 12.48 18.20 16.04
CA PRO A 342 13.26 19.37 15.62
C PRO A 342 13.44 19.42 14.11
N TYR A 343 13.47 20.63 13.52
CA TYR A 343 13.80 20.77 12.10
C TYR A 343 15.26 20.38 11.85
N SER A 344 15.47 19.09 11.64
CA SER A 344 16.75 18.45 11.39
C SER A 344 16.50 17.11 10.65
N GLU A 345 17.57 16.54 10.08
CA GLU A 345 17.48 15.20 9.48
C GLU A 345 16.94 14.16 10.46
N GLU A 346 17.39 14.20 11.71
CA GLU A 346 16.94 13.28 12.75
C GLU A 346 15.48 13.51 13.14
N GLY A 347 15.03 14.77 13.24
CA GLY A 347 13.62 15.07 13.53
C GLY A 347 12.69 14.66 12.38
N GLN A 348 13.13 14.83 11.13
CA GLN A 348 12.41 14.32 9.95
C GLN A 348 12.35 12.78 9.97
N ARG A 349 13.46 12.11 10.29
CA ARG A 349 13.52 10.64 10.41
C ARG A 349 12.57 10.13 11.49
N GLN A 350 12.62 10.73 12.70
CA GLN A 350 11.79 10.32 13.83
C GLN A 350 10.29 10.53 13.52
N PHE A 351 9.92 11.67 12.90
CA PHE A 351 8.55 11.87 12.43
C PHE A 351 8.11 10.77 11.46
N THR A 352 8.97 10.40 10.52
CA THR A 352 8.67 9.37 9.52
C THR A 352 8.48 8.00 10.16
N GLU A 353 9.33 7.62 11.12
CA GLU A 353 9.23 6.38 11.90
C GLU A 353 7.93 6.33 12.70
N ASP A 354 7.60 7.40 13.43
CA ASP A 354 6.39 7.48 14.25
C ASP A 354 5.12 7.47 13.39
N LEU A 355 5.12 8.18 12.26
CA LEU A 355 4.03 8.13 11.28
C LEU A 355 3.82 6.70 10.77
N ILE A 356 4.86 6.02 10.33
CA ILE A 356 4.78 4.64 9.85
C ILE A 356 4.27 3.71 10.95
N SER A 357 4.75 3.88 12.18
CA SER A 357 4.31 3.10 13.33
C SER A 357 2.82 3.27 13.60
N LEU A 358 2.29 4.49 13.51
CA LEU A 358 0.87 4.77 13.60
C LEU A 358 0.09 4.12 12.45
N LEU A 359 0.49 4.38 11.20
CA LEU A 359 -0.25 3.89 10.02
C LEU A 359 -0.32 2.36 9.98
N LYS A 360 0.69 1.66 10.50
CA LYS A 360 0.70 0.19 10.57
C LYS A 360 -0.32 -0.38 11.55
N GLN A 361 -0.83 0.41 12.49
CA GLN A 361 -1.90 0.01 13.41
C GLN A 361 -3.28 0.02 12.74
N HIS A 362 -3.41 0.65 11.57
CA HIS A 362 -4.64 0.75 10.78
C HIS A 362 -4.58 -0.21 9.59
N GLU A 363 -5.33 -1.33 9.64
CA GLU A 363 -5.32 -2.33 8.57
C GLU A 363 -5.86 -1.82 7.23
N GLN A 364 -6.70 -0.79 7.26
CA GLN A 364 -7.25 -0.18 6.05
C GLN A 364 -6.26 0.77 5.38
N VAL A 365 -5.18 1.17 6.05
CA VAL A 365 -4.17 2.07 5.47
C VAL A 365 -3.18 1.25 4.64
N THR A 366 -3.27 1.42 3.33
CA THR A 366 -2.52 0.64 2.33
C THR A 366 -1.52 1.46 1.53
N GLY A 367 -1.45 2.79 1.69
CA GLY A 367 -0.54 3.64 0.94
C GLY A 367 0.10 4.75 1.76
N LEU A 368 1.36 5.08 1.45
CA LEU A 368 2.11 6.20 2.02
C LEU A 368 2.98 6.83 0.94
N PHE A 369 2.72 8.08 0.59
CA PHE A 369 3.44 8.82 -0.44
C PHE A 369 3.99 10.12 0.12
N TRP A 370 5.32 10.27 0.03
CA TRP A 370 5.99 11.50 0.42
C TRP A 370 5.86 12.55 -0.67
N TRP A 371 5.50 13.77 -0.28
CA TRP A 371 5.37 14.87 -1.21
C TRP A 371 6.73 15.41 -1.63
N TRP A 372 6.98 15.39 -2.94
CA TRP A 372 8.19 15.94 -3.54
C TRP A 372 9.49 15.31 -3.02
N MET A 373 9.47 13.98 -2.89
CA MET A 373 10.57 13.25 -2.26
C MET A 373 11.92 13.41 -2.99
N GLU A 374 11.87 13.64 -4.32
CA GLU A 374 13.03 13.68 -5.20
C GLU A 374 13.72 15.04 -5.26
N ASP A 375 13.14 16.10 -4.67
CA ASP A 375 13.72 17.43 -4.69
C ASP A 375 15.08 17.43 -3.97
N ASN A 376 16.11 17.88 -4.64
CA ASN A 376 17.43 18.04 -4.05
C ASN A 376 17.93 19.49 -4.08
N GLY A 377 17.02 20.46 -4.15
CA GLY A 377 17.30 21.88 -3.94
C GLY A 377 17.96 22.61 -5.11
N ASN A 378 17.89 22.09 -6.33
CA ASN A 378 18.33 22.87 -7.49
C ASN A 378 17.45 24.10 -7.69
N ALA A 379 18.01 25.27 -7.49
CA ALA A 379 17.27 26.55 -7.51
C ALA A 379 16.58 26.88 -8.84
N THR A 380 16.94 26.19 -9.95
CA THR A 380 16.29 26.39 -11.24
C THR A 380 14.98 25.62 -11.39
N VAL A 381 14.78 24.59 -10.59
CA VAL A 381 13.61 23.69 -10.66
C VAL A 381 12.90 23.50 -9.32
N THR A 382 13.52 23.90 -8.21
CA THR A 382 12.99 23.75 -6.85
C THR A 382 11.83 24.69 -6.56
N ASN A 383 11.14 24.44 -5.50
CA ASN A 383 9.99 25.18 -5.00
C ASN A 383 10.12 25.44 -3.49
N ASN A 384 9.08 25.94 -2.84
CA ASN A 384 9.09 26.29 -1.42
C ASN A 384 9.05 25.06 -0.48
N TRP A 385 9.00 23.83 -1.00
CA TRP A 385 8.94 22.59 -0.23
C TRP A 385 10.28 21.84 -0.15
N TRP A 386 11.32 22.34 -0.78
CA TRP A 386 12.61 21.66 -0.84
C TRP A 386 13.22 21.35 0.54
N ASN A 387 12.87 22.12 1.59
CA ASN A 387 13.25 21.84 2.97
C ASN A 387 12.50 20.66 3.61
N ALA A 388 11.51 20.10 2.93
CA ALA A 388 10.78 18.90 3.34
C ALA A 388 11.06 17.68 2.44
N ALA A 389 11.92 17.83 1.44
CA ALA A 389 12.36 16.74 0.56
C ALA A 389 13.25 15.74 1.30
N LEU A 390 13.64 14.66 0.61
CA LEU A 390 14.38 13.54 1.22
C LEU A 390 15.85 13.47 0.76
N TYR A 391 16.38 14.54 0.16
CA TYR A 391 17.75 14.60 -0.33
C TYR A 391 18.52 15.80 0.21
N ASN A 392 19.79 15.55 0.53
CA ASN A 392 20.74 16.60 0.88
C ASN A 392 21.19 17.35 -0.39
N HIS A 393 20.88 18.62 -0.46
CA HIS A 393 21.13 19.48 -1.63
C HIS A 393 22.61 19.65 -1.96
N ASN A 394 23.49 19.55 -0.97
CA ASN A 394 24.92 19.73 -1.16
C ASN A 394 25.64 18.45 -1.63
N THR A 395 25.14 17.30 -1.18
CA THR A 395 25.79 16.00 -1.42
C THR A 395 25.07 15.15 -2.44
N GLY A 396 23.75 15.33 -2.63
CA GLY A 396 22.89 14.48 -3.43
C GLY A 396 22.56 13.13 -2.78
N GLN A 397 22.92 12.96 -1.50
CA GLN A 397 22.64 11.74 -0.74
C GLN A 397 21.26 11.81 -0.09
N PRO A 398 20.54 10.67 0.01
CA PRO A 398 19.25 10.63 0.72
C PRO A 398 19.44 10.88 2.21
N TYR A 399 18.51 11.60 2.82
CA TYR A 399 18.36 11.69 4.27
C TYR A 399 17.87 10.36 4.89
N ALA A 400 18.08 10.18 6.18
CA ALA A 400 17.68 8.96 6.88
C ALA A 400 16.19 8.66 6.78
N ALA A 401 15.32 9.69 6.72
CA ALA A 401 13.88 9.54 6.52
C ALA A 401 13.50 8.81 5.22
N PHE A 402 14.29 8.93 4.15
CA PHE A 402 14.10 8.17 2.91
C PHE A 402 14.16 6.66 3.16
N TYR A 403 15.12 6.22 3.96
CA TYR A 403 15.32 4.79 4.26
C TYR A 403 14.28 4.24 5.24
N GLU A 404 13.62 5.10 6.03
CA GLU A 404 12.50 4.69 6.89
C GLU A 404 11.26 4.34 6.08
N LEU A 405 11.03 4.96 4.92
CA LEU A 405 9.81 4.75 4.13
C LEU A 405 9.53 3.27 3.84
N LYS A 406 10.55 2.49 3.50
CA LYS A 406 10.41 1.05 3.20
C LYS A 406 9.79 0.25 4.35
N ASN A 407 9.89 0.73 5.59
CA ASN A 407 9.34 0.07 6.76
C ASN A 407 7.80 0.08 6.79
N PHE A 408 7.14 0.89 5.95
CA PHE A 408 5.69 0.88 5.81
C PHE A 408 5.18 -0.32 5.01
N ALA A 409 5.83 -0.67 3.92
CA ALA A 409 5.49 -1.86 3.15
C ALA A 409 6.00 -3.12 3.85
N PRO A 410 5.27 -4.24 3.84
CA PRO A 410 5.82 -5.49 4.32
C PRO A 410 7.04 -5.81 3.45
N THR A 411 8.18 -5.99 4.09
CA THR A 411 9.28 -6.66 3.42
C THR A 411 8.75 -8.02 2.97
N ASN A 412 8.67 -8.23 1.67
CA ASN A 412 8.48 -9.57 1.13
C ASN A 412 9.65 -10.41 1.66
N THR A 413 9.45 -11.06 2.80
CA THR A 413 10.34 -12.09 3.34
C THR A 413 10.19 -13.40 2.55
N GLY A 414 9.65 -13.34 1.34
CA GLY A 414 9.98 -14.30 0.34
C GLY A 414 11.49 -14.28 0.26
N ILE A 415 12.13 -15.38 0.64
CA ILE A 415 13.55 -15.62 0.51
C ILE A 415 13.98 -14.97 -0.82
N LYS A 416 14.54 -13.75 -0.75
CA LYS A 416 15.24 -13.18 -1.89
C LYS A 416 16.35 -14.18 -2.13
N THR A 417 16.18 -15.03 -3.13
CA THR A 417 17.33 -15.73 -3.66
C THR A 417 18.32 -14.62 -3.96
N PRO A 418 19.49 -14.58 -3.34
CA PRO A 418 20.44 -13.52 -3.59
C PRO A 418 20.63 -13.44 -5.09
N THR A 419 20.21 -12.35 -5.72
CA THR A 419 20.68 -11.98 -7.04
C THR A 419 22.10 -11.47 -6.89
N THR A 420 22.98 -12.31 -6.37
CA THR A 420 24.36 -12.23 -6.76
C THR A 420 24.30 -12.39 -8.29
N LYS A 421 24.72 -11.36 -9.04
CA LYS A 421 25.32 -11.59 -10.35
C LYS A 421 26.19 -12.82 -10.14
N ALA A 422 25.73 -13.96 -10.64
CA ALA A 422 26.44 -15.19 -10.47
C ALA A 422 27.77 -15.02 -11.21
N ALA A 423 28.81 -14.69 -10.49
CA ALA A 423 30.12 -15.19 -10.86
C ALA A 423 29.86 -16.69 -11.06
N ALA A 424 30.06 -17.16 -12.28
CA ALA A 424 29.79 -18.54 -12.65
C ALA A 424 30.38 -19.41 -11.52
N ASN A 425 29.49 -20.06 -10.76
CA ASN A 425 29.95 -20.88 -9.61
C ASN A 425 30.58 -22.13 -10.21
N THR A 426 31.86 -22.00 -10.58
CA THR A 426 32.67 -23.07 -11.18
C THR A 426 33.03 -24.16 -10.16
N ALA A 427 32.50 -24.06 -8.95
CA ALA A 427 32.77 -25.04 -7.89
C ALA A 427 32.01 -26.35 -8.13
N TRP A 428 32.67 -27.46 -7.83
CA TRP A 428 32.13 -28.82 -7.83
C TRP A 428 31.68 -29.20 -6.43
N TYR A 429 30.58 -29.96 -6.36
CA TYR A 429 30.05 -30.45 -5.10
C TYR A 429 29.68 -31.94 -5.23
N THR A 430 29.77 -32.67 -4.12
CA THR A 430 29.19 -34.00 -3.98
C THR A 430 27.67 -33.90 -3.83
N THR A 431 26.95 -34.99 -4.00
CA THR A 431 25.47 -35.01 -3.89
C THR A 431 24.94 -34.73 -2.49
N ASP A 432 25.79 -34.87 -1.46
CA ASP A 432 25.54 -34.48 -0.07
C ASP A 432 25.93 -33.03 0.25
N GLY A 433 26.32 -32.24 -0.78
CA GLY A 433 26.54 -30.79 -0.66
C GLY A 433 27.97 -30.38 -0.26
N ARG A 434 28.91 -31.32 -0.12
CA ARG A 434 30.29 -30.99 0.21
C ARG A 434 31.02 -30.39 -1.00
N ARG A 435 31.62 -29.21 -0.85
CA ARG A 435 32.41 -28.55 -1.89
C ARG A 435 33.72 -29.29 -2.17
N LEU A 436 34.05 -29.45 -3.43
CA LEU A 436 35.28 -30.03 -3.92
C LEU A 436 36.22 -28.90 -4.41
N ASN A 437 37.50 -29.01 -4.11
CA ASN A 437 38.52 -27.99 -4.48
C ASN A 437 38.89 -28.03 -5.98
N ARG A 438 38.51 -29.09 -6.71
CA ARG A 438 38.76 -29.29 -8.13
C ARG A 438 37.70 -30.19 -8.72
N GLN A 439 37.66 -30.30 -10.06
CA GLN A 439 36.82 -31.26 -10.76
C GLN A 439 37.13 -32.68 -10.29
N PRO A 440 36.10 -33.46 -9.91
CA PRO A 440 36.30 -34.85 -9.49
C PRO A 440 36.72 -35.71 -10.68
N THR A 441 37.63 -36.64 -10.41
CA THR A 441 38.12 -37.63 -11.38
C THR A 441 37.56 -39.02 -11.08
N ALA A 442 36.99 -39.23 -9.91
CA ALA A 442 36.33 -40.47 -9.57
C ALA A 442 34.97 -40.61 -10.26
N LYS A 443 34.64 -41.81 -10.70
CA LYS A 443 33.31 -42.11 -11.25
C LYS A 443 32.24 -41.79 -10.21
N GLY A 444 31.20 -41.09 -10.61
CA GLY A 444 30.12 -40.72 -9.68
C GLY A 444 29.24 -39.59 -10.18
N ILE A 445 28.32 -39.20 -9.31
CA ILE A 445 27.39 -38.09 -9.55
C ILE A 445 27.82 -36.91 -8.71
N TYR A 446 27.93 -35.76 -9.38
CA TYR A 446 28.38 -34.48 -8.79
C TYR A 446 27.47 -33.35 -9.20
N ILE A 447 27.57 -32.21 -8.52
CA ILE A 447 26.84 -30.99 -8.86
C ILE A 447 27.85 -29.93 -9.29
N HIS A 448 27.69 -29.39 -10.51
CA HIS A 448 28.49 -28.31 -11.07
C HIS A 448 27.57 -27.33 -11.76
N ASN A 449 27.72 -26.02 -11.52
CA ASN A 449 26.86 -24.98 -12.06
C ASN A 449 25.36 -25.26 -11.81
N LYS A 450 25.03 -25.75 -10.60
CA LYS A 450 23.66 -26.11 -10.21
C LYS A 450 23.04 -27.24 -11.05
N ARG A 451 23.83 -27.96 -11.83
CA ARG A 451 23.39 -29.11 -12.63
C ARG A 451 24.05 -30.39 -12.15
N LYS A 452 23.32 -31.50 -12.27
CA LYS A 452 23.83 -32.84 -11.99
C LYS A 452 24.75 -33.25 -13.15
N VAL A 453 25.98 -33.66 -12.82
CA VAL A 453 27.00 -34.10 -13.78
C VAL A 453 27.42 -35.51 -13.40
N VAL A 454 27.46 -36.41 -14.36
CA VAL A 454 27.95 -37.78 -14.20
C VAL A 454 29.37 -37.84 -14.71
N ILE A 455 30.31 -38.34 -13.91
CA ILE A 455 31.66 -38.68 -14.31
C ILE A 455 31.71 -40.20 -14.47
N ASN A 456 32.00 -40.68 -15.67
CA ASN A 456 32.06 -42.11 -16.05
C ASN A 456 33.44 -42.72 -15.83
#